data_6e8a32e9745fd734918e27a65986c346
#
_entry.id   6e8a32e9745fd734918e27a65986c346
#
_cell.length_a   1.000
_cell.length_b   1.000
_cell.length_c   1.000
_cell.angle_alpha   90.00
_cell.angle_beta   90.00
_cell.angle_gamma   90.00
#
_symmetry.space_group_name_H-M   'P 1'
#
loop_
_entity.id
_entity.type
_entity.pdbx_description
1 polymer ?
#
loop_
_entity_poly.entity_id
_entity_poly.type
_entity_poly.pdbx_seq_one_letter_code
_entity_poly.pdbx_strand_id
1 'polypeptide(L)' 'MREKLKTRSLAELKEMAKNVGLKGISGLRKAELIDLLCAQEEKSQKNTAETV' A
#
# COMPACT_ATOMS: atom_id res chain seq x y z
N MET A 1 -8.20 -1.80 6.84
CA MET A 1 -7.01 -1.32 6.14
C MET A 1 -7.34 -0.32 5.04
N ARG A 2 -8.20 -0.71 4.12
CA ARG A 2 -8.54 0.20 3.03
C ARG A 2 -9.13 1.51 3.52
N GLU A 3 -9.93 1.41 4.56
CA GLU A 3 -10.57 2.62 5.07
C GLU A 3 -9.54 3.61 5.58
N LYS A 4 -8.50 3.12 6.24
CA LYS A 4 -7.45 4.00 6.71
C LYS A 4 -6.73 4.66 5.54
N LEU A 5 -6.49 3.89 4.49
CA LEU A 5 -5.81 4.44 3.32
C LEU A 5 -6.69 5.45 2.60
N LYS A 6 -7.99 5.23 2.63
CA LYS A 6 -8.90 6.16 1.97
C LYS A 6 -8.88 7.53 2.61
N THR A 7 -8.60 7.60 3.89
CA THR A 7 -8.54 8.88 4.59
C THR A 7 -7.22 9.60 4.39
N ARG A 8 -6.23 8.93 3.82
CA ARG A 8 -4.95 9.55 3.57
C ARG A 8 -4.97 10.34 2.28
N SER A 9 -4.12 11.36 2.21
CA SER A 9 -3.99 12.13 0.99
C SER A 9 -3.21 11.35 -0.05
N LEU A 10 -3.35 11.77 -1.30
CA LEU A 10 -2.65 11.09 -2.38
C LEU A 10 -1.14 11.12 -2.17
N ALA A 11 -0.63 12.25 -1.70
CA ALA A 11 0.80 12.38 -1.46
C ALA A 11 1.26 11.37 -0.41
N GLU A 12 0.49 11.21 0.64
CA GLU A 12 0.86 10.25 1.68
C GLU A 12 0.84 8.83 1.15
N LEU A 13 -0.15 8.50 0.35
CA LEU A 13 -0.21 7.17 -0.22
C LEU A 13 0.99 6.89 -1.10
N LYS A 14 1.42 7.89 -1.86
CA LYS A 14 2.59 7.73 -2.70
C LYS A 14 3.84 7.47 -1.86
N GLU A 15 3.97 8.19 -0.77
CA GLU A 15 5.12 7.99 0.10
C GLU A 15 5.09 6.59 0.72
N MET A 16 3.92 6.18 1.16
CA MET A 16 3.80 4.84 1.73
C MET A 16 4.18 3.78 0.72
N ALA A 17 3.74 3.96 -0.52
CA ALA A 17 4.08 3.01 -1.57
C ALA A 17 5.58 2.96 -1.81
N LYS A 18 6.23 4.11 -1.77
CA LYS A 18 7.67 4.16 -1.93
C LYS A 18 8.36 3.41 -0.79
N ASN A 19 7.85 3.59 0.41
CA ASN A 19 8.45 2.95 1.58
C ASN A 19 8.39 1.44 1.48
N VAL A 20 7.33 0.91 0.91
CA VAL A 20 7.22 -0.54 0.75
C VAL A 20 7.91 -1.05 -0.50
N GLY A 21 8.51 -0.15 -1.28
CA GLY A 21 9.28 -0.57 -2.44
C GLY A 21 8.53 -0.61 -3.74
N LEU A 22 7.36 0.00 -3.82
CA LEU A 22 6.61 0.05 -5.05
C LEU A 22 7.21 1.04 -6.02
N LYS A 23 7.16 0.72 -7.30
CA LYS A 23 7.70 1.58 -8.34
C LYS A 23 6.62 1.88 -9.36
N GLY A 24 6.84 2.98 -10.12
CA GLY A 24 5.92 3.37 -11.16
C GLY A 24 4.57 3.83 -10.61
N ILE A 25 4.57 4.35 -9.39
CA ILE A 25 3.33 4.76 -8.74
C ILE A 25 2.92 6.19 -9.08
N SER A 26 3.81 6.95 -9.70
CA SER A 26 3.51 8.36 -9.95
C SER A 26 2.33 8.52 -10.90
N GLY A 27 2.08 7.54 -11.75
CA GLY A 27 0.95 7.59 -12.66
C GLY A 27 -0.30 6.91 -12.14
N LEU A 28 -0.27 6.42 -10.92
CA LEU A 28 -1.39 5.71 -10.36
C LEU A 28 -2.34 6.67 -9.66
N ARG A 29 -3.60 6.27 -9.62
CA ARG A 29 -4.61 7.04 -8.92
C ARG A 29 -4.72 6.57 -7.48
N LYS A 30 -5.46 7.35 -6.67
CA LYS A 30 -5.61 7.04 -5.27
C LYS A 30 -6.14 5.63 -5.06
N ALA A 31 -7.14 5.25 -5.82
CA ALA A 31 -7.72 3.92 -5.67
C ALA A 31 -6.70 2.83 -5.95
N GLU A 32 -5.89 3.04 -6.99
CA GLU A 32 -4.89 2.05 -7.34
C GLU A 32 -3.81 1.97 -6.28
N LEU A 33 -3.42 3.11 -5.74
CA LEU A 33 -2.43 3.12 -4.67
C LEU A 33 -2.95 2.37 -3.45
N ILE A 34 -4.21 2.60 -3.12
CA ILE A 34 -4.81 1.92 -1.98
C ILE A 34 -4.80 0.41 -2.21
N ASP A 35 -5.14 0.00 -3.42
CA ASP A 35 -5.16 -1.41 -3.76
C ASP A 35 -3.77 -2.03 -3.60
N LEU A 36 -2.77 -1.37 -4.15
CA LEU A 36 -1.41 -1.88 -4.07
C LEU A 36 -0.92 -1.94 -2.64
N LEU A 37 -1.20 -0.90 -1.87
CA LEU A 37 -0.76 -0.86 -0.49
C LEU A 37 -1.44 -1.96 0.32
N CYS A 38 -2.72 -2.19 0.08
CA CYS A 38 -3.43 -3.25 0.75
C CYS A 38 -2.80 -4.60 0.43
N ALA A 39 -2.49 -4.81 -0.84
CA ALA A 39 -1.90 -6.07 -1.25
C ALA A 39 -0.54 -6.28 -0.58
N GLN A 40 0.24 -5.22 -0.49
CA GLN A 40 1.55 -5.32 0.14
C GLN A 40 1.43 -5.64 1.62
N GLU A 41 0.50 -5.00 2.29
CA GLU A 41 0.31 -5.24 3.71
C GLU A 41 -0.17 -6.66 3.96
N GLU A 42 -1.06 -7.14 3.14
CA GLU A 42 -1.53 -8.50 3.27
C GLU A 42 -0.39 -9.49 3.05
N LYS A 43 0.47 -9.18 2.09
CA LYS A 43 1.61 -10.04 1.84
C LYS A 43 2.53 -10.11 3.05
N SER A 44 2.79 -8.95 3.64
CA SER A 44 3.66 -8.91 4.81
C SER A 44 3.07 -9.72 5.94
N GLN A 45 1.79 -9.54 6.19
CA GLN A 45 1.13 -10.29 7.25
C GLN A 45 1.12 -11.77 6.98
N LYS A 46 0.89 -12.13 5.73
CA LYS A 46 0.90 -13.53 5.36
C LYS A 46 2.26 -14.16 5.62
N ASN A 47 3.30 -13.45 5.20
CA ASN A 47 4.64 -13.95 5.41
C ASN A 47 4.91 -14.17 6.89
N THR A 48 4.51 -13.21 7.70
CA THR A 48 4.72 -13.31 9.14
C THR A 48 3.98 -14.52 9.70
N ALA A 49 2.76 -14.71 9.28
CA ALA A 49 1.97 -15.83 9.77
C ALA A 49 2.58 -17.16 9.36
N GLU A 50 3.06 -17.23 8.14
CA GLU A 50 3.64 -18.45 7.64
C GLU A 50 4.94 -18.79 8.37
N THR A 51 5.68 -17.78 8.70
CA THR A 51 6.94 -17.99 9.37
C THR A 51 6.72 -18.59 10.77
N VAL A 52 5.63 -18.24 11.36
CA VAL A 52 5.30 -18.76 12.68
C VAL A 52 4.92 -20.23 12.58
#